data_a721f1206a9ab3df7aecc6520f7fabed
#
_entry.id   a721f1206a9ab3df7aecc6520f7fabed
#
_cell.length_a   1.000
_cell.length_b   1.000
_cell.length_c   1.000
_cell.angle_alpha   90.00
_cell.angle_beta   90.00
_cell.angle_gamma   90.00
#
_symmetry.space_group_name_H-M   'P 1'
#
loop_
_entity.id
_entity.type
_entity.pdbx_description
1 polymer ?
#
loop_
_entity_poly.entity_id
_entity_poly.type
_entity_poly.pdbx_seq_one_letter_code
_entity_poly.pdbx_strand_id
1 'polypeptide(L)'
;MRKLKVYLDTSVISHLQQEDVPEKMHETQELWRQLKERPDVDIIISDLVIREISKCSEPKLSFLLGELAQIDYKIVQVTEEERGLADIYLKNGVLKEKSLDDLTHIAIATLNECRYIVSWNFKHFVNPKTIKAVNAINLSLNLSHVDIFPPSMMLGGF
;
A
#
# COMPACT_ATOMS: atom_id res chain seq x y z
N MET A 1 16.70 -14.18 10.34
CA MET A 1 15.24 -14.22 10.43
C MET A 1 14.62 -13.39 9.31
N ARG A 2 13.67 -13.96 8.60
CA ARG A 2 13.03 -13.26 7.49
C ARG A 2 12.07 -12.20 8.02
N LYS A 3 12.27 -10.94 7.60
CA LYS A 3 11.40 -9.85 8.02
C LYS A 3 10.06 -9.89 7.29
N LEU A 4 9.02 -9.43 7.96
CA LEU A 4 7.70 -9.28 7.37
C LEU A 4 7.68 -8.05 6.47
N LYS A 5 7.40 -8.25 5.18
CA LYS A 5 7.31 -7.14 4.22
C LYS A 5 5.88 -6.63 4.13
N VAL A 6 5.72 -5.34 4.32
CA VAL A 6 4.43 -4.66 4.28
C VAL A 6 4.51 -3.48 3.32
N TYR A 7 3.60 -3.43 2.38
CA TYR A 7 3.48 -2.34 1.43
C TYR A 7 2.45 -1.32 1.93
N LEU A 8 2.84 -0.06 1.96
CA LEU A 8 1.94 1.04 2.31
C LEU A 8 1.54 1.76 1.03
N ASP A 9 0.23 1.83 0.76
CA ASP A 9 -0.23 2.62 -0.36
C ASP A 9 -0.29 4.11 -0.01
N THR A 10 -0.54 4.93 -1.00
CA THR A 10 -0.58 6.38 -0.86
C THR A 10 -1.61 6.84 0.17
N SER A 11 -2.76 6.17 0.25
CA SER A 11 -3.84 6.57 1.16
C SER A 11 -3.42 6.50 2.62
N VAL A 12 -2.59 5.53 3.00
CA VAL A 12 -2.11 5.40 4.39
C VAL A 12 -1.25 6.60 4.76
N ILE A 13 -0.31 6.96 3.91
CA ILE A 13 0.57 8.10 4.19
C ILE A 13 -0.25 9.40 4.21
N SER A 14 -1.14 9.57 3.24
CA SER A 14 -1.99 10.76 3.14
C SER A 14 -2.88 10.96 4.38
N HIS A 15 -3.35 9.87 4.98
CA HIS A 15 -4.22 9.93 6.17
C HIS A 15 -3.48 10.24 7.47
N LEU A 16 -2.14 10.35 7.44
CA LEU A 16 -1.40 10.90 8.59
C LEU A 16 -1.82 12.32 8.90
N GLN A 17 -2.31 13.06 7.90
CA GLN A 17 -2.92 14.36 8.06
C GLN A 17 -4.16 14.46 7.16
N GLN A 18 -5.32 14.14 7.73
CA GLN A 18 -6.59 14.14 7.02
C GLN A 18 -7.70 14.52 8.01
N GLU A 19 -7.78 15.81 8.32
CA GLU A 19 -8.61 16.32 9.42
C GLU A 19 -10.13 16.15 9.20
N ASP A 20 -10.55 16.01 7.95
CA ASP A 20 -11.95 15.76 7.61
C ASP A 20 -12.42 14.34 7.94
N VAL A 21 -11.49 13.42 8.21
CA VAL A 21 -11.78 12.06 8.69
C VAL A 21 -10.90 11.76 9.92
N PRO A 22 -11.17 12.44 11.06
CA PRO A 22 -10.26 12.41 12.21
C PRO A 22 -10.05 11.02 12.80
N GLU A 23 -11.05 10.15 12.76
CA GLU A 23 -10.92 8.79 13.28
C GLU A 23 -9.89 7.99 12.48
N LYS A 24 -9.96 8.03 11.15
CA LYS A 24 -8.97 7.36 10.29
C LYS A 24 -7.59 7.99 10.46
N MET A 25 -7.52 9.30 10.58
CA MET A 25 -6.27 9.99 10.83
C MET A 25 -5.61 9.50 12.12
N HIS A 26 -6.35 9.42 13.23
CA HIS A 26 -5.82 8.97 14.51
C HIS A 26 -5.37 7.51 14.45
N GLU A 27 -6.13 6.64 13.80
CA GLU A 27 -5.73 5.24 13.63
C GLU A 27 -4.47 5.11 12.78
N THR A 28 -4.32 5.95 11.75
CA THR A 28 -3.12 5.97 10.91
C THR A 28 -1.90 6.44 11.71
N GLN A 29 -2.08 7.49 12.52
CA GLN A 29 -1.00 7.99 13.39
C GLN A 29 -0.59 6.94 14.42
N GLU A 30 -1.53 6.18 14.97
CA GLU A 30 -1.23 5.09 15.89
C GLU A 30 -0.46 3.96 15.20
N LEU A 31 -0.89 3.58 13.99
CA LEU A 31 -0.13 2.61 13.20
C LEU A 31 1.30 3.09 12.96
N TRP A 32 1.47 4.37 12.62
CA TRP A 32 2.78 4.96 12.38
C TRP A 32 3.68 4.86 13.61
N ARG A 33 3.12 5.16 14.77
CA ARG A 33 3.83 5.03 16.05
C ARG A 33 4.28 3.58 16.27
N GLN A 34 3.39 2.61 16.02
CA GLN A 34 3.73 1.18 16.18
C GLN A 34 4.81 0.75 15.20
N LEU A 35 4.77 1.21 13.96
CA LEU A 35 5.78 0.86 12.95
C LEU A 35 7.18 1.35 13.33
N LYS A 36 7.28 2.50 14.00
CA LYS A 36 8.56 3.01 14.51
C LYS A 36 9.22 2.06 15.51
N GLU A 37 8.41 1.26 16.20
CA GLU A 37 8.86 0.32 17.22
C GLU A 37 8.97 -1.13 16.74
N ARG A 38 8.81 -1.35 15.42
CA ARG A 38 8.79 -2.70 14.83
C ARG A 38 9.93 -2.90 13.82
N PRO A 39 11.18 -3.11 14.30
CA PRO A 39 12.31 -3.34 13.39
C PRO A 39 12.21 -4.67 12.63
N ASP A 40 11.32 -5.56 13.04
CA ASP A 40 11.04 -6.83 12.38
C ASP A 40 10.13 -6.69 11.15
N VAL A 41 9.62 -5.48 10.89
CA VAL A 41 8.76 -5.19 9.73
C VAL A 41 9.55 -4.39 8.70
N ASP A 42 9.63 -4.92 7.47
CA ASP A 42 10.18 -4.20 6.33
C ASP A 42 9.05 -3.40 5.67
N ILE A 43 9.13 -2.08 5.78
CA ILE A 43 8.16 -1.19 5.16
C ILE A 43 8.62 -0.89 3.74
N ILE A 44 7.75 -1.16 2.79
CA ILE A 44 7.98 -0.94 1.36
C ILE A 44 7.01 0.11 0.86
N ILE A 45 7.51 1.11 0.18
CA ILE A 45 6.72 2.03 -0.65
C ILE A 45 7.32 2.04 -2.06
N SER A 46 6.68 2.74 -2.98
CA SER A 46 7.17 2.82 -4.36
C SER A 46 7.35 4.26 -4.80
N ASP A 47 8.04 4.44 -5.92
CA ASP A 47 8.13 5.74 -6.58
C ASP A 47 6.74 6.25 -7.01
N LEU A 48 5.78 5.34 -7.27
CA LEU A 48 4.39 5.71 -7.53
C LEU A 48 3.76 6.39 -6.31
N VAL A 49 4.00 5.86 -5.11
CA VAL A 49 3.55 6.49 -3.86
C VAL A 49 4.12 7.88 -3.72
N ILE A 50 5.41 8.04 -3.93
CA ILE A 50 6.08 9.35 -3.83
C ILE A 50 5.50 10.33 -4.85
N ARG A 51 5.26 9.88 -6.07
CA ARG A 51 4.66 10.71 -7.12
C ARG A 51 3.25 11.18 -6.74
N GLU A 52 2.45 10.29 -6.19
CA GLU A 52 1.09 10.62 -5.77
C GLU A 52 1.07 11.58 -4.57
N ILE A 53 1.93 11.35 -3.58
CA ILE A 53 2.08 12.25 -2.43
C ILE A 53 2.51 13.64 -2.88
N SER A 54 3.41 13.71 -3.85
CA SER A 54 3.93 14.98 -4.37
C SER A 54 2.87 15.88 -4.98
N LYS A 55 1.68 15.35 -5.26
CA LYS A 55 0.54 16.15 -5.72
C LYS A 55 -0.17 16.90 -4.59
N CYS A 56 0.13 16.58 -3.34
CA CYS A 56 -0.41 17.30 -2.20
C CYS A 56 0.15 18.73 -2.15
N SER A 57 -0.69 19.68 -1.75
CA SER A 57 -0.24 21.06 -1.55
C SER A 57 0.36 21.26 -0.17
N GLU A 58 1.12 22.37 0.00
CA GLU A 58 1.63 22.77 1.30
C GLU A 58 0.49 23.32 2.18
N PRO A 59 0.54 23.15 3.53
CA PRO A 59 1.65 22.59 4.31
C PRO A 59 1.64 21.05 4.44
N LYS A 60 0.62 20.38 3.92
CA LYS A 60 0.46 18.93 4.06
C LYS A 60 1.66 18.16 3.50
N LEU A 61 2.16 18.54 2.31
CA LEU A 61 3.28 17.83 1.69
C LEU A 61 4.50 17.80 2.59
N SER A 62 4.92 18.93 3.13
CA SER A 62 6.07 18.99 4.04
C SER A 62 5.86 18.16 5.30
N PHE A 63 4.64 18.16 5.83
CA PHE A 63 4.31 17.35 7.00
C PHE A 63 4.46 15.85 6.68
N LEU A 64 3.92 15.38 5.56
CA LEU A 64 3.99 13.97 5.17
C LEU A 64 5.42 13.52 4.91
N LEU A 65 6.23 14.33 4.24
CA LEU A 65 7.64 14.02 4.01
C LEU A 65 8.41 13.96 5.32
N GLY A 66 8.10 14.83 6.28
CA GLY A 66 8.69 14.80 7.62
C GLY A 66 8.33 13.53 8.39
N GLU A 67 7.10 13.06 8.26
CA GLU A 67 6.67 11.81 8.90
C GLU A 67 7.37 10.60 8.27
N LEU A 68 7.51 10.58 6.95
CA LEU A 68 8.25 9.52 6.27
C LEU A 68 9.71 9.46 6.73
N ALA A 69 10.33 10.62 6.97
CA ALA A 69 11.71 10.68 7.44
C ALA A 69 11.92 10.04 8.83
N GLN A 70 10.84 9.80 9.58
CA GLN A 70 10.91 9.23 10.94
C GLN A 70 10.85 7.71 10.97
N ILE A 71 10.60 7.04 9.86
CA ILE A 71 10.56 5.57 9.80
C ILE A 71 11.58 5.06 8.79
N ASP A 72 12.02 3.82 9.00
CA ASP A 72 12.85 3.12 8.03
C ASP A 72 11.95 2.48 6.97
N TYR A 73 12.19 2.79 5.71
CA TYR A 73 11.45 2.22 4.61
C TYR A 73 12.34 2.03 3.39
N LYS A 74 11.91 1.18 2.48
CA LYS A 74 12.57 0.98 1.19
C LYS A 74 11.65 1.50 0.10
N ILE A 75 12.23 2.18 -0.89
CA ILE A 75 11.50 2.59 -2.08
C ILE A 75 11.85 1.61 -3.20
N VAL A 76 10.82 1.02 -3.80
CA VAL A 76 10.97 0.21 -4.99
C VAL A 76 10.49 0.98 -6.20
N GLN A 77 11.10 0.73 -7.35
CA GLN A 77 10.73 1.40 -8.58
C GLN A 77 9.74 0.56 -9.37
N VAL A 78 8.79 1.22 -10.01
CA VAL A 78 7.87 0.56 -10.93
C VAL A 78 8.62 0.28 -12.23
N THR A 79 8.71 -1.00 -12.58
CA THR A 79 9.34 -1.45 -13.82
C THR A 79 8.27 -1.99 -14.78
N GLU A 80 8.70 -2.41 -15.97
CA GLU A 80 7.78 -3.03 -16.93
C GLU A 80 7.16 -4.32 -16.40
N GLU A 81 7.85 -5.01 -15.51
CA GLU A 81 7.34 -6.23 -14.90
C GLU A 81 6.09 -5.97 -14.06
N GLU A 82 6.11 -4.94 -13.21
CA GLU A 82 4.96 -4.54 -12.41
C GLU A 82 3.83 -4.01 -13.29
N ARG A 83 4.17 -3.23 -14.30
CA ARG A 83 3.17 -2.73 -15.26
C ARG A 83 2.52 -3.87 -16.04
N GLY A 84 3.31 -4.88 -16.41
CA GLY A 84 2.80 -6.07 -17.09
C GLY A 84 1.82 -6.84 -16.24
N LEU A 85 2.12 -7.02 -14.96
CA LEU A 85 1.21 -7.70 -14.03
C LEU A 85 -0.07 -6.87 -13.82
N ALA A 86 0.06 -5.55 -13.64
CA ALA A 86 -1.10 -4.67 -13.52
C ALA A 86 -2.01 -4.78 -14.75
N ASP A 87 -1.43 -4.88 -15.94
CA ASP A 87 -2.17 -5.05 -17.18
C ASP A 87 -2.90 -6.40 -17.22
N ILE A 88 -2.28 -7.46 -16.72
CA ILE A 88 -2.93 -8.78 -16.60
C ILE A 88 -4.14 -8.67 -15.65
N TYR A 89 -4.00 -8.01 -14.51
CA TYR A 89 -5.13 -7.77 -13.61
C TYR A 89 -6.25 -7.01 -14.32
N LEU A 90 -5.91 -5.97 -15.05
CA LEU A 90 -6.86 -5.15 -15.77
C LEU A 90 -7.62 -5.98 -16.83
N LYS A 91 -6.91 -6.75 -17.63
CA LYS A 91 -7.49 -7.60 -18.68
C LYS A 91 -8.41 -8.68 -18.13
N ASN A 92 -8.17 -9.10 -16.91
CA ASN A 92 -9.01 -10.08 -16.22
C ASN A 92 -10.14 -9.44 -15.41
N GLY A 93 -10.32 -8.13 -15.54
CA GLY A 93 -11.47 -7.44 -14.97
C GLY A 93 -11.42 -7.25 -13.45
N VAL A 94 -10.24 -7.28 -12.84
CA VAL A 94 -10.09 -7.05 -11.38
C VAL A 94 -10.65 -5.69 -11.00
N LEU A 95 -10.26 -4.65 -11.72
CA LEU A 95 -10.77 -3.29 -11.60
C LEU A 95 -10.92 -2.68 -13.00
N LYS A 96 -11.52 -1.50 -13.08
CA LYS A 96 -11.67 -0.76 -14.33
C LYS A 96 -10.39 -0.03 -14.72
N GLU A 97 -10.26 0.34 -15.99
CA GLU A 97 -9.08 1.02 -16.54
C GLU A 97 -8.70 2.29 -15.77
N LYS A 98 -9.68 3.06 -15.31
CA LYS A 98 -9.43 4.27 -14.51
C LYS A 98 -8.72 3.98 -13.18
N SER A 99 -8.69 2.72 -12.75
CA SER A 99 -8.03 2.27 -11.52
C SER A 99 -6.70 1.56 -11.80
N LEU A 100 -6.08 1.83 -12.94
CA LEU A 100 -4.81 1.20 -13.32
C LEU A 100 -3.70 1.48 -12.30
N ASP A 101 -3.66 2.69 -11.73
CA ASP A 101 -2.68 3.02 -10.70
C ASP A 101 -2.86 2.14 -9.46
N ASP A 102 -4.12 1.87 -9.06
CA ASP A 102 -4.41 0.97 -7.95
C ASP A 102 -3.91 -0.44 -8.24
N LEU A 103 -4.16 -0.94 -9.45
CA LEU A 103 -3.66 -2.25 -9.89
C LEU A 103 -2.14 -2.29 -9.90
N THR A 104 -1.49 -1.19 -10.25
CA THR A 104 -0.04 -1.09 -10.25
C THR A 104 0.51 -1.19 -8.83
N HIS A 105 -0.12 -0.55 -7.84
CA HIS A 105 0.26 -0.73 -6.44
C HIS A 105 0.19 -2.19 -6.00
N ILE A 106 -0.88 -2.89 -6.37
CA ILE A 106 -1.04 -4.31 -6.02
C ILE A 106 0.05 -5.15 -6.69
N ALA A 107 0.35 -4.87 -7.96
CA ALA A 107 1.41 -5.57 -8.69
C ALA A 107 2.79 -5.34 -8.06
N ILE A 108 3.07 -4.11 -7.62
CA ILE A 108 4.33 -3.80 -6.95
C ILE A 108 4.47 -4.64 -5.67
N ALA A 109 3.44 -4.66 -4.85
CA ALA A 109 3.45 -5.44 -3.61
C ALA A 109 3.64 -6.93 -3.89
N THR A 110 2.93 -7.46 -4.89
CA THR A 110 3.00 -8.89 -5.26
C THR A 110 4.40 -9.28 -5.71
N LEU A 111 4.98 -8.52 -6.65
CA LEU A 111 6.29 -8.87 -7.22
C LEU A 111 7.45 -8.62 -6.26
N ASN A 112 7.26 -7.77 -5.26
CA ASN A 112 8.23 -7.56 -4.20
C ASN A 112 7.99 -8.47 -2.99
N GLU A 113 7.09 -9.43 -3.14
CA GLU A 113 6.77 -10.43 -2.12
C GLU A 113 6.33 -9.82 -0.79
N CYS A 114 5.59 -8.71 -0.84
CA CYS A 114 4.98 -8.15 0.33
C CYS A 114 3.82 -9.02 0.80
N ARG A 115 3.81 -9.38 2.08
CA ARG A 115 2.75 -10.22 2.65
C ARG A 115 1.45 -9.46 2.76
N TYR A 116 1.53 -8.18 3.06
CA TYR A 116 0.36 -7.31 3.26
C TYR A 116 0.49 -6.03 2.48
N ILE A 117 -0.66 -5.54 1.99
CA ILE A 117 -0.84 -4.15 1.60
C ILE A 117 -1.72 -3.51 2.66
N VAL A 118 -1.33 -2.35 3.15
CA VAL A 118 -2.16 -1.55 4.06
C VAL A 118 -2.73 -0.39 3.28
N SER A 119 -4.05 -0.20 3.34
CA SER A 119 -4.75 0.81 2.56
C SER A 119 -6.05 1.25 3.24
N TRP A 120 -6.42 2.53 3.05
CA TRP A 120 -7.73 3.05 3.41
C TRP A 120 -8.74 2.99 2.26
N ASN A 121 -8.33 2.51 1.10
CA ASN A 121 -9.21 2.44 -0.07
C ASN A 121 -10.09 1.19 0.00
N PHE A 122 -11.25 1.32 0.65
CA PHE A 122 -12.20 0.21 0.78
C PHE A 122 -12.88 -0.16 -0.52
N LYS A 123 -12.96 0.78 -1.46
CA LYS A 123 -13.63 0.53 -2.74
C LYS A 123 -12.82 -0.37 -3.66
N HIS A 124 -11.50 -0.12 -3.77
CA HIS A 124 -10.65 -0.80 -4.74
C HIS A 124 -9.67 -1.79 -4.13
N PHE A 125 -9.20 -1.56 -2.90
CA PHE A 125 -8.16 -2.39 -2.27
C PHE A 125 -8.71 -3.31 -1.19
N VAL A 126 -9.31 -2.73 -0.14
CA VAL A 126 -9.78 -3.48 1.02
C VAL A 126 -11.17 -4.02 0.70
N ASN A 127 -11.22 -4.95 -0.21
CA ASN A 127 -12.45 -5.46 -0.80
C ASN A 127 -12.27 -6.94 -1.09
N PRO A 128 -13.08 -7.84 -0.49
CA PRO A 128 -12.92 -9.27 -0.69
C PRO A 128 -12.93 -9.69 -2.15
N LYS A 129 -13.71 -9.04 -2.99
CA LYS A 129 -13.78 -9.33 -4.42
C LYS A 129 -12.46 -9.05 -5.11
N THR A 130 -11.82 -7.89 -4.82
CA THR A 130 -10.53 -7.52 -5.38
C THR A 130 -9.43 -8.47 -4.89
N ILE A 131 -9.39 -8.72 -3.58
CA ILE A 131 -8.37 -9.58 -2.96
C ILE A 131 -8.43 -10.99 -3.55
N LYS A 132 -9.64 -11.54 -3.66
CA LYS A 132 -9.85 -12.87 -4.20
C LYS A 132 -9.45 -12.96 -5.67
N ALA A 133 -9.83 -11.97 -6.48
CA ALA A 133 -9.53 -11.95 -7.91
C ALA A 133 -8.02 -11.83 -8.15
N VAL A 134 -7.35 -10.95 -7.43
CA VAL A 134 -5.89 -10.78 -7.51
C VAL A 134 -5.18 -12.09 -7.16
N ASN A 135 -5.55 -12.72 -6.06
CA ASN A 135 -4.86 -13.92 -5.60
C ASN A 135 -5.15 -15.14 -6.46
N ALA A 136 -6.30 -15.21 -7.12
CA ALA A 136 -6.57 -16.24 -8.12
C ALA A 136 -5.61 -16.12 -9.31
N ILE A 137 -5.38 -14.90 -9.78
CA ILE A 137 -4.41 -14.64 -10.85
C ILE A 137 -2.98 -14.93 -10.38
N ASN A 138 -2.62 -14.45 -9.19
CA ASN A 138 -1.30 -14.69 -8.63
C ASN A 138 -1.00 -16.18 -8.53
N LEU A 139 -1.95 -16.97 -8.06
CA LEU A 139 -1.81 -18.42 -7.98
C LEU A 139 -1.58 -19.04 -9.35
N SER A 140 -2.35 -18.62 -10.35
CA SER A 140 -2.23 -19.14 -11.72
C SER A 140 -0.87 -18.81 -12.36
N LEU A 141 -0.24 -17.73 -11.93
CA LEU A 141 1.07 -17.28 -12.43
C LEU A 141 2.23 -17.71 -11.51
N ASN A 142 1.93 -18.50 -10.49
CA ASN A 142 2.92 -18.95 -9.50
C ASN A 142 3.58 -17.78 -8.76
N LEU A 143 2.79 -16.75 -8.47
CA LEU A 143 3.21 -15.57 -7.71
C LEU A 143 2.73 -15.65 -6.26
N SER A 144 3.32 -14.82 -5.41
CA SER A 144 3.01 -14.79 -3.98
C SER A 144 1.60 -14.31 -3.70
N HIS A 145 1.01 -14.83 -2.63
CA HIS A 145 -0.26 -14.37 -2.10
C HIS A 145 -0.08 -13.01 -1.42
N VAL A 146 -1.04 -12.11 -1.58
CA VAL A 146 -1.06 -10.81 -0.90
C VAL A 146 -2.41 -10.60 -0.24
N ASP A 147 -2.38 -10.20 1.04
CA ASP A 147 -3.58 -9.76 1.77
C ASP A 147 -3.60 -8.25 1.86
N ILE A 148 -4.79 -7.67 1.91
CA ILE A 148 -4.97 -6.22 1.95
C ILE A 148 -5.85 -5.88 3.15
N PHE A 149 -5.31 -5.05 4.06
CA PHE A 149 -6.00 -4.67 5.28
C PHE A 149 -5.99 -3.15 5.48
N PRO A 150 -7.03 -2.59 6.13
CA PRO A 150 -6.96 -1.19 6.55
C PRO A 150 -6.07 -1.04 7.78
N PRO A 151 -5.53 0.17 8.04
CA PRO A 151 -4.75 0.43 9.24
C PRO A 151 -5.41 -0.01 10.54
N SER A 152 -6.74 0.13 10.65
CA SER A 152 -7.50 -0.27 11.83
C SER A 152 -7.33 -1.75 12.17
N MET A 153 -7.17 -2.61 11.18
CA MET A 153 -6.99 -4.05 11.40
C MET A 153 -5.55 -4.42 11.76
N MET A 154 -4.61 -3.51 11.55
CA MET A 154 -3.19 -3.75 11.82
C MET A 154 -2.76 -3.28 13.20
N LEU A 155 -3.63 -2.57 13.93
CA LEU A 155 -3.29 -1.99 15.24
C LEU A 155 -3.07 -3.01 16.34
N GLY A 156 -3.52 -4.24 16.18
CA GLY A 156 -3.27 -5.32 17.14
C GLY A 156 -1.99 -6.10 16.88
N GLY A 157 -1.25 -5.74 15.83
CA GLY A 157 -0.03 -6.40 15.40
C GLY A 157 -0.17 -7.08 14.04
N PHE A 158 0.97 -7.34 13.47
CA PHE A 158 1.05 -8.01 12.18
C PHE A 158 1.22 -9.51 12.34
#